data_d33060c88fa5eb59ecd46c809de9dd27
#
_entry.id   d33060c88fa5eb59ecd46c809de9dd27
#
_cell.length_a   1.000
_cell.length_b   1.000
_cell.length_c   1.000
_cell.angle_alpha   90.00
_cell.angle_beta   90.00
_cell.angle_gamma   90.00
#
_symmetry.space_group_name_H-M   'P 1'
#
loop_
_entity.id
_entity.type
_entity.pdbx_description
1 polymer ?
#
loop_
_entity_poly.entity_id
_entity_poly.type
_entity_poly.pdbx_seq_one_letter_code
_entity_poly.pdbx_strand_id
1 'polypeptide(L)'
;MRRLRKGTILLYAALSAAAPLRAASLDALVRAYPDQLAGHDETELIWRDGTRQKISDGVVDKDFDEKLRNASIVDQLSLPYPKGPLPNPPGPQDDPGRFRNSEFFDKIYGKCETREMRKHLTKLKWLPELGGGSVEVTTVNGVADKLRAISDEIERLPAQIKRFAYPSAGAFNCRTVKDTGKRSMHAYGAAIDLNTKFADYWLWSKAGYRNRFPFELVAIFERHGFIWGGKWGHFDTMHFEYRPEFLDP
;
A
#
# COMPACT_ATOMS: atom_id res chain seq x y z
N MET A 1 -55.01 -0.63 -41.55
CA MET A 1 -54.66 0.10 -40.31
C MET A 1 -53.94 -0.86 -39.34
N ARG A 2 -52.62 -0.82 -39.29
CA ARG A 2 -51.78 -1.65 -38.33
C ARG A 2 -51.42 -0.77 -37.16
N ARG A 3 -51.89 -1.12 -35.99
CA ARG A 3 -51.51 -0.46 -34.71
C ARG A 3 -50.11 -0.93 -34.26
N LEU A 4 -49.13 -0.01 -34.22
CA LEU A 4 -47.84 -0.24 -33.55
C LEU A 4 -48.06 -0.25 -32.03
N ARG A 5 -47.71 -1.37 -31.37
CA ARG A 5 -47.59 -1.45 -29.92
C ARG A 5 -46.22 -0.84 -29.53
N LYS A 6 -46.23 0.23 -28.75
CA LYS A 6 -45.06 0.81 -28.09
C LYS A 6 -44.70 -0.08 -26.91
N GLY A 7 -43.59 -0.84 -27.02
CA GLY A 7 -43.03 -1.56 -25.89
C GLY A 7 -42.23 -0.58 -25.02
N THR A 8 -42.63 -0.43 -23.77
CA THR A 8 -41.86 0.32 -22.76
C THR A 8 -40.74 -0.60 -22.22
N ILE A 9 -39.49 -0.23 -22.51
CA ILE A 9 -38.33 -0.88 -21.95
C ILE A 9 -38.09 -0.26 -20.56
N LEU A 10 -38.36 -1.01 -19.51
CA LEU A 10 -37.93 -0.65 -18.15
C LEU A 10 -36.43 -0.97 -18.03
N LEU A 11 -35.60 0.06 -17.96
CA LEU A 11 -34.23 -0.07 -17.53
C LEU A 11 -34.20 -0.25 -16.00
N TYR A 12 -33.90 -1.45 -15.53
CA TYR A 12 -33.53 -1.69 -14.13
C TYR A 12 -32.09 -1.20 -13.91
N ALA A 13 -31.94 -0.03 -13.31
CA ALA A 13 -30.67 0.41 -12.76
C ALA A 13 -30.38 -0.44 -11.50
N ALA A 14 -29.49 -1.40 -11.62
CA ALA A 14 -28.96 -2.11 -10.44
C ALA A 14 -28.11 -1.12 -9.63
N LEU A 15 -28.67 -0.60 -8.53
CA LEU A 15 -27.87 0.07 -7.52
C LEU A 15 -26.98 -0.98 -6.86
N SER A 16 -25.71 -1.05 -7.27
CA SER A 16 -24.70 -1.78 -6.52
C SER A 16 -24.42 -1.00 -5.23
N ALA A 17 -24.99 -1.46 -4.12
CA ALA A 17 -24.62 -0.94 -2.81
C ALA A 17 -23.15 -1.27 -2.58
N ALA A 18 -22.29 -0.25 -2.47
CA ALA A 18 -20.91 -0.43 -2.08
C ALA A 18 -20.87 -1.09 -0.69
N ALA A 19 -20.14 -2.19 -0.57
CA ALA A 19 -19.93 -2.83 0.72
C ALA A 19 -19.28 -1.82 1.69
N PRO A 20 -19.63 -1.84 2.99
CA PRO A 20 -19.02 -0.94 3.96
C PRO A 20 -17.51 -1.16 4.00
N LEU A 21 -16.77 -0.07 4.05
CA LEU A 21 -15.31 -0.08 4.18
C LEU A 21 -14.96 -0.69 5.55
N ARG A 22 -14.16 -1.77 5.55
CA ARG A 22 -13.74 -2.46 6.78
C ARG A 22 -12.26 -2.26 7.03
N ALA A 23 -11.90 -2.10 8.30
CA ALA A 23 -10.52 -2.20 8.77
C ALA A 23 -9.98 -3.61 8.48
N ALA A 24 -8.67 -3.73 8.27
CA ALA A 24 -8.04 -5.04 8.10
C ALA A 24 -8.13 -5.86 9.40
N SER A 25 -8.33 -7.18 9.26
CA SER A 25 -8.43 -8.09 10.39
C SER A 25 -7.09 -8.77 10.71
N LEU A 26 -6.98 -9.38 11.89
CA LEU A 26 -5.83 -10.22 12.22
C LEU A 26 -5.72 -11.43 11.29
N ASP A 27 -6.86 -12.01 10.89
CA ASP A 27 -6.89 -13.08 9.89
C ASP A 27 -6.33 -12.62 8.54
N ALA A 28 -6.70 -11.42 8.09
CA ALA A 28 -6.15 -10.84 6.87
C ALA A 28 -4.62 -10.64 6.98
N LEU A 29 -4.15 -10.19 8.15
CA LEU A 29 -2.71 -10.04 8.41
C LEU A 29 -1.99 -11.39 8.32
N VAL A 30 -2.55 -12.45 8.92
CA VAL A 30 -1.97 -13.80 8.85
C VAL A 30 -1.97 -14.34 7.42
N ARG A 31 -3.07 -14.16 6.67
CA ARG A 31 -3.11 -14.56 5.25
C ARG A 31 -2.12 -13.78 4.38
N ALA A 32 -1.87 -12.52 4.72
CA ALA A 32 -0.98 -11.62 3.98
C ALA A 32 0.51 -11.99 4.11
N TYR A 33 0.89 -12.62 5.24
CA TYR A 33 2.29 -12.97 5.56
C TYR A 33 2.45 -14.45 5.94
N PRO A 34 2.07 -15.38 5.05
CA PRO A 34 1.97 -16.80 5.37
C PRO A 34 3.31 -17.47 5.65
N ASP A 35 4.42 -16.90 5.15
CA ASP A 35 5.77 -17.43 5.38
C ASP A 35 6.30 -17.09 6.77
N GLN A 36 5.75 -16.05 7.41
CA GLN A 36 6.18 -15.54 8.71
C GLN A 36 5.19 -15.86 9.84
N LEU A 37 3.90 -15.78 9.57
CA LEU A 37 2.85 -15.97 10.56
C LEU A 37 2.25 -17.37 10.46
N ALA A 38 2.06 -17.99 11.62
CA ALA A 38 1.35 -19.27 11.77
C ALA A 38 -0.13 -19.06 12.14
N GLY A 39 -0.46 -17.92 12.79
CA GLY A 39 -1.80 -17.61 13.25
C GLY A 39 -1.80 -16.48 14.26
N HIS A 40 -2.91 -16.37 14.99
CA HIS A 40 -3.06 -15.49 16.15
C HIS A 40 -4.03 -16.09 17.15
N ASP A 41 -4.00 -15.62 18.39
CA ASP A 41 -5.10 -15.76 19.35
C ASP A 41 -5.69 -14.37 19.67
N GLU A 42 -6.41 -14.23 20.78
CA GLU A 42 -7.07 -12.98 21.17
C GLU A 42 -6.09 -11.87 21.56
N THR A 43 -4.85 -12.21 21.93
CA THR A 43 -3.87 -11.31 22.52
C THR A 43 -2.56 -11.21 21.76
N GLU A 44 -2.23 -12.22 20.94
CA GLU A 44 -0.91 -12.34 20.33
C GLU A 44 -0.93 -12.87 18.89
N LEU A 45 -0.03 -12.37 18.05
CA LEU A 45 0.37 -13.02 16.82
C LEU A 45 1.30 -14.20 17.13
N ILE A 46 1.12 -15.30 16.40
CA ILE A 46 1.94 -16.51 16.49
C ILE A 46 2.82 -16.56 15.23
N TRP A 47 4.12 -16.46 15.42
CA TRP A 47 5.10 -16.55 14.36
C TRP A 47 5.48 -18.01 14.05
N ARG A 48 5.87 -18.30 12.81
CA ARG A 48 6.30 -19.66 12.42
C ARG A 48 7.58 -20.16 13.13
N ASP A 49 8.37 -19.25 13.65
CA ASP A 49 9.54 -19.60 14.49
C ASP A 49 9.16 -19.96 15.94
N GLY A 50 7.87 -19.99 16.26
CA GLY A 50 7.33 -20.32 17.58
C GLY A 50 7.27 -19.12 18.55
N THR A 51 7.82 -17.97 18.19
CA THR A 51 7.73 -16.78 19.02
C THR A 51 6.34 -16.15 18.93
N ARG A 52 6.01 -15.28 19.89
CA ARG A 52 4.72 -14.61 20.00
C ARG A 52 4.92 -13.10 20.13
N GLN A 53 4.01 -12.34 19.58
CA GLN A 53 4.04 -10.87 19.62
C GLN A 53 2.67 -10.35 20.03
N LYS A 54 2.61 -9.50 21.05
CA LYS A 54 1.36 -8.86 21.49
C LYS A 54 0.73 -8.05 20.36
N ILE A 55 -0.60 -8.18 20.20
CA ILE A 55 -1.36 -7.40 19.23
C ILE A 55 -1.69 -6.00 19.74
N SER A 56 -1.75 -5.81 21.05
CA SER A 56 -2.02 -4.54 21.73
C SER A 56 -0.93 -4.26 22.76
N ASP A 57 -0.60 -3.00 22.96
CA ASP A 57 0.26 -2.52 24.05
C ASP A 57 -0.53 -2.12 25.31
N GLY A 58 -1.87 -2.30 25.29
CA GLY A 58 -2.76 -1.99 26.39
C GLY A 58 -3.09 -0.51 26.55
N VAL A 59 -2.55 0.37 25.70
CA VAL A 59 -2.88 1.79 25.72
C VAL A 59 -4.18 2.02 24.96
N VAL A 60 -5.18 2.51 25.69
CA VAL A 60 -6.50 2.86 25.15
C VAL A 60 -6.49 4.33 24.72
N ASP A 61 -7.29 4.67 23.71
CA ASP A 61 -7.51 6.06 23.27
C ASP A 61 -6.27 6.84 22.79
N LYS A 62 -5.31 6.15 22.18
CA LYS A 62 -4.21 6.82 21.48
C LYS A 62 -4.75 7.78 20.43
N ASP A 63 -4.26 9.00 20.46
CA ASP A 63 -4.53 9.96 19.39
C ASP A 63 -3.82 9.58 18.08
N PHE A 64 -4.10 10.32 17.01
CA PHE A 64 -3.54 10.04 15.70
C PHE A 64 -2.00 10.08 15.68
N ASP A 65 -1.42 11.07 16.34
CA ASP A 65 0.02 11.28 16.41
C ASP A 65 0.72 10.19 17.24
N GLU A 66 0.09 9.74 18.32
CA GLU A 66 0.58 8.63 19.14
C GLU A 66 0.58 7.33 18.34
N LYS A 67 -0.49 7.04 17.56
CA LYS A 67 -0.54 5.90 16.66
C LYS A 67 0.53 5.98 15.58
N LEU A 68 0.79 7.15 15.00
CA LEU A 68 1.88 7.32 14.04
C LEU A 68 3.25 7.01 14.66
N ARG A 69 3.48 7.44 15.92
CA ARG A 69 4.76 7.25 16.61
C ARG A 69 4.91 5.90 17.28
N ASN A 70 3.83 5.29 17.73
CA ASN A 70 3.90 4.06 18.53
C ASN A 70 2.70 3.13 18.32
N ALA A 71 2.50 2.69 17.07
CA ALA A 71 1.42 1.78 16.74
C ALA A 71 1.63 0.37 17.33
N SER A 72 0.61 -0.15 17.99
CA SER A 72 0.42 -1.59 18.19
C SER A 72 -0.02 -2.27 16.88
N ILE A 73 -0.17 -3.59 16.85
CA ILE A 73 -0.75 -4.29 15.69
C ILE A 73 -2.20 -3.88 15.46
N VAL A 74 -2.97 -3.71 16.55
CA VAL A 74 -4.37 -3.25 16.45
C VAL A 74 -4.44 -1.84 15.85
N ASP A 75 -3.58 -0.92 16.28
CA ASP A 75 -3.49 0.42 15.70
C ASP A 75 -3.13 0.37 14.22
N GLN A 76 -2.17 -0.48 13.85
CA GLN A 76 -1.72 -0.64 12.46
C GLN A 76 -2.86 -1.01 11.52
N LEU A 77 -3.81 -1.82 11.97
CA LEU A 77 -4.94 -2.32 11.20
C LEU A 77 -6.20 -1.44 11.31
N SER A 78 -6.21 -0.40 12.17
CA SER A 78 -7.43 0.30 12.57
C SER A 78 -8.09 1.15 11.48
N LEU A 79 -7.32 1.64 10.49
CA LEU A 79 -7.85 2.44 9.39
C LEU A 79 -8.13 1.58 8.15
N PRO A 80 -9.36 1.59 7.62
CA PRO A 80 -9.70 0.84 6.42
C PRO A 80 -9.07 1.49 5.17
N TYR A 81 -8.50 0.67 4.29
CA TYR A 81 -7.99 1.14 3.00
C TYR A 81 -9.10 1.10 1.93
N PRO A 82 -9.43 2.23 1.29
CA PRO A 82 -10.46 2.27 0.26
C PRO A 82 -9.92 1.70 -1.07
N LYS A 83 -9.99 0.37 -1.25
CA LYS A 83 -9.61 -0.27 -2.51
C LYS A 83 -10.45 0.26 -3.67
N GLY A 84 -9.83 0.52 -4.80
CA GLY A 84 -10.53 1.06 -5.97
C GLY A 84 -10.47 2.59 -6.06
N PRO A 85 -11.28 3.21 -6.96
CA PRO A 85 -11.30 4.66 -7.12
C PRO A 85 -11.71 5.39 -5.84
N LEU A 86 -11.10 6.55 -5.61
CA LEU A 86 -11.52 7.45 -4.53
C LEU A 86 -12.69 8.30 -5.01
N PRO A 87 -13.88 8.19 -4.39
CA PRO A 87 -15.02 9.06 -4.73
C PRO A 87 -14.82 10.49 -4.22
N ASN A 88 -14.07 10.67 -3.14
CA ASN A 88 -13.76 11.95 -2.52
C ASN A 88 -12.30 12.00 -2.10
N PRO A 89 -11.70 13.19 -1.93
CA PRO A 89 -10.40 13.34 -1.27
C PRO A 89 -10.41 12.69 0.13
N PRO A 90 -9.27 12.10 0.58
CA PRO A 90 -9.17 11.56 1.93
C PRO A 90 -9.29 12.67 2.99
N GLY A 91 -9.83 12.33 4.14
CA GLY A 91 -9.86 13.23 5.31
C GLY A 91 -8.45 13.44 5.91
N PRO A 92 -8.26 14.45 6.74
CA PRO A 92 -6.94 14.80 7.29
C PRO A 92 -6.23 13.70 8.08
N GLN A 93 -6.98 12.74 8.62
CA GLN A 93 -6.47 11.61 9.41
C GLN A 93 -6.74 10.25 8.74
N ASP A 94 -7.16 10.25 7.49
CA ASP A 94 -7.36 9.04 6.69
C ASP A 94 -6.02 8.57 6.11
N ASP A 95 -5.20 7.93 6.92
CA ASP A 95 -3.86 7.48 6.54
C ASP A 95 -3.72 5.94 6.66
N PRO A 96 -4.52 5.13 5.98
CA PRO A 96 -4.46 3.67 6.08
C PRO A 96 -3.08 3.15 5.70
N GLY A 97 -2.47 2.38 6.62
CA GLY A 97 -1.12 1.83 6.45
C GLY A 97 0.02 2.72 6.97
N ARG A 98 -0.24 3.98 7.38
CA ARG A 98 0.81 4.81 7.97
C ARG A 98 1.08 4.52 9.45
N PHE A 99 0.14 3.96 10.18
CA PHE A 99 0.41 3.40 11.50
C PHE A 99 1.21 2.11 11.33
N ARG A 100 2.47 2.10 11.75
CA ARG A 100 3.38 0.96 11.54
C ARG A 100 3.96 0.47 12.84
N ASN A 101 3.70 -0.80 13.16
CA ASN A 101 4.41 -1.49 14.22
C ASN A 101 5.81 -1.86 13.73
N SER A 102 6.83 -1.16 14.26
CA SER A 102 8.21 -1.35 13.80
C SER A 102 8.76 -2.74 14.10
N GLU A 103 8.38 -3.33 15.24
CA GLU A 103 8.81 -4.69 15.62
C GLU A 103 8.32 -5.72 14.61
N PHE A 104 7.05 -5.60 14.19
CA PHE A 104 6.45 -6.46 13.19
C PHE A 104 7.22 -6.41 11.85
N PHE A 105 7.46 -5.21 11.32
CA PHE A 105 8.15 -5.08 10.03
C PHE A 105 9.64 -5.40 10.12
N ASP A 106 10.30 -5.05 11.24
CA ASP A 106 11.69 -5.43 11.48
C ASP A 106 11.86 -6.95 11.55
N LYS A 107 10.85 -7.67 12.05
CA LYS A 107 10.87 -9.14 12.11
C LYS A 107 10.60 -9.77 10.74
N ILE A 108 9.72 -9.20 9.94
CA ILE A 108 9.42 -9.70 8.58
C ILE A 108 10.59 -9.46 7.62
N TYR A 109 11.09 -8.23 7.56
CA TYR A 109 12.01 -7.80 6.52
C TYR A 109 13.46 -7.66 6.99
N GLY A 110 13.68 -7.56 8.30
CA GLY A 110 14.97 -7.23 8.89
C GLY A 110 15.23 -5.72 8.93
N LYS A 111 16.16 -5.31 9.79
CA LYS A 111 16.58 -3.91 9.92
C LYS A 111 17.57 -3.55 8.81
N CYS A 112 17.34 -2.47 8.08
CA CYS A 112 18.10 -2.09 6.89
C CYS A 112 19.59 -1.82 7.13
N GLU A 113 20.00 -1.57 8.37
CA GLU A 113 21.40 -1.40 8.76
C GLU A 113 22.16 -2.72 8.82
N THR A 114 21.44 -3.85 8.93
CA THR A 114 22.04 -5.16 9.09
C THR A 114 22.48 -5.76 7.76
N ARG A 115 23.60 -6.50 7.79
CA ARG A 115 24.07 -7.27 6.63
C ARG A 115 23.07 -8.35 6.23
N GLU A 116 22.34 -8.91 7.21
CA GLU A 116 21.38 -10.00 6.98
C GLU A 116 20.23 -9.51 6.11
N MET A 117 19.60 -8.40 6.48
CA MET A 117 18.53 -7.80 5.67
C MET A 117 18.98 -7.53 4.22
N ARG A 118 20.21 -7.02 4.04
CA ARG A 118 20.74 -6.69 2.72
C ARG A 118 20.91 -7.89 1.79
N LYS A 119 21.01 -9.12 2.31
CA LYS A 119 21.03 -10.34 1.51
C LYS A 119 19.71 -10.63 0.82
N HIS A 120 18.62 -10.07 1.34
CA HIS A 120 17.29 -10.19 0.75
C HIS A 120 16.99 -9.11 -0.29
N LEU A 121 17.90 -8.16 -0.53
CA LEU A 121 17.74 -7.17 -1.59
C LEU A 121 18.20 -7.72 -2.94
N THR A 122 17.45 -7.38 -3.97
CA THR A 122 17.78 -7.71 -5.36
C THR A 122 17.57 -6.50 -6.26
N LYS A 123 18.32 -6.43 -7.36
CA LYS A 123 18.13 -5.41 -8.39
C LYS A 123 17.07 -5.89 -9.39
N LEU A 124 16.03 -5.11 -9.54
CA LEU A 124 14.96 -5.30 -10.51
C LEU A 124 15.10 -4.25 -11.62
N LYS A 125 15.07 -4.68 -12.89
CA LYS A 125 14.91 -3.75 -14.01
C LYS A 125 13.46 -3.25 -14.04
N TRP A 126 13.31 -1.95 -13.91
CA TRP A 126 11.99 -1.28 -13.91
C TRP A 126 11.71 -0.72 -15.29
N LEU A 127 10.59 -1.13 -15.90
CA LEU A 127 10.16 -0.71 -17.24
C LEU A 127 11.32 -0.76 -18.26
N PRO A 128 11.93 -1.95 -18.49
CA PRO A 128 13.14 -2.10 -19.30
C PRO A 128 12.98 -1.62 -20.74
N GLU A 129 11.79 -1.77 -21.34
CA GLU A 129 11.50 -1.29 -22.70
C GLU A 129 11.51 0.25 -22.82
N LEU A 130 11.29 0.96 -21.71
CA LEU A 130 11.37 2.41 -21.63
C LEU A 130 12.74 2.90 -21.16
N GLY A 131 13.69 2.01 -20.90
CA GLY A 131 14.99 2.36 -20.31
C GLY A 131 14.89 2.81 -18.85
N GLY A 132 13.91 2.27 -18.08
CA GLY A 132 13.57 2.71 -16.71
C GLY A 132 14.62 2.47 -15.64
N GLY A 133 15.76 1.88 -16.00
CA GLY A 133 16.87 1.65 -15.06
C GLY A 133 16.65 0.45 -14.14
N SER A 134 17.25 0.49 -12.95
CA SER A 134 17.12 -0.56 -11.95
C SER A 134 16.74 0.02 -10.60
N VAL A 135 15.84 -0.67 -9.90
CA VAL A 135 15.48 -0.39 -8.51
C VAL A 135 15.93 -1.55 -7.62
N GLU A 136 16.32 -1.26 -6.40
CA GLU A 136 16.68 -2.28 -5.41
C GLU A 136 15.49 -2.54 -4.51
N VAL A 137 15.06 -3.81 -4.37
CA VAL A 137 13.84 -4.20 -3.66
C VAL A 137 14.06 -5.51 -2.91
N THR A 138 13.22 -5.79 -1.91
CA THR A 138 13.30 -7.04 -1.16
C THR A 138 12.70 -8.22 -1.93
N THR A 139 13.27 -9.41 -1.72
CA THR A 139 12.71 -10.69 -2.18
C THR A 139 11.70 -11.28 -1.19
N VAL A 140 11.69 -10.78 0.06
CA VAL A 140 10.76 -11.25 1.11
C VAL A 140 9.32 -11.07 0.65
N ASN A 141 8.45 -12.03 0.92
CA ASN A 141 7.05 -12.08 0.50
C ASN A 141 6.82 -11.92 -1.01
N GLY A 142 7.83 -12.22 -1.83
CA GLY A 142 7.75 -12.12 -3.28
C GLY A 142 7.61 -10.67 -3.81
N VAL A 143 7.99 -9.65 -3.04
CA VAL A 143 7.87 -8.23 -3.44
C VAL A 143 8.56 -7.96 -4.76
N ALA A 144 9.77 -8.49 -4.98
CA ALA A 144 10.49 -8.32 -6.25
C ALA A 144 9.74 -8.90 -7.45
N ASP A 145 9.13 -10.10 -7.29
CA ASP A 145 8.37 -10.74 -8.36
C ASP A 145 7.06 -10.01 -8.66
N LYS A 146 6.40 -9.50 -7.63
CA LYS A 146 5.20 -8.67 -7.78
C LYS A 146 5.52 -7.36 -8.51
N LEU A 147 6.61 -6.69 -8.15
CA LEU A 147 7.04 -5.47 -8.86
C LEU A 147 7.47 -5.74 -10.30
N ARG A 148 8.04 -6.91 -10.59
CA ARG A 148 8.31 -7.34 -11.98
C ARG A 148 7.01 -7.50 -12.76
N ALA A 149 6.03 -8.20 -12.21
CA ALA A 149 4.72 -8.36 -12.85
C ALA A 149 4.01 -7.01 -13.06
N ILE A 150 4.08 -6.09 -12.08
CA ILE A 150 3.58 -4.71 -12.23
C ILE A 150 4.29 -3.99 -13.38
N SER A 151 5.63 -4.07 -13.46
CA SER A 151 6.41 -3.49 -14.55
C SER A 151 5.95 -3.99 -15.91
N ASP A 152 5.79 -5.32 -16.06
CA ASP A 152 5.34 -5.95 -17.30
C ASP A 152 3.91 -5.53 -17.68
N GLU A 153 3.01 -5.35 -16.70
CA GLU A 153 1.65 -4.85 -16.96
C GLU A 153 1.66 -3.38 -17.40
N ILE A 154 2.48 -2.53 -16.75
CA ILE A 154 2.59 -1.12 -17.08
C ILE A 154 3.17 -0.94 -18.49
N GLU A 155 4.12 -1.77 -18.94
CA GLU A 155 4.69 -1.69 -20.29
C GLU A 155 3.66 -1.92 -21.39
N ARG A 156 2.55 -2.59 -21.10
CA ARG A 156 1.43 -2.78 -22.04
C ARG A 156 0.46 -1.60 -22.10
N LEU A 157 0.55 -0.64 -21.17
CA LEU A 157 -0.34 0.51 -21.13
C LEU A 157 0.02 1.53 -22.22
N PRO A 158 -0.93 2.42 -22.59
CA PRO A 158 -0.66 3.55 -23.48
C PRO A 158 0.43 4.49 -22.92
N ALA A 159 1.20 5.13 -23.81
CA ALA A 159 2.32 6.01 -23.44
C ALA A 159 1.90 7.16 -22.48
N GLN A 160 0.68 7.69 -22.65
CA GLN A 160 0.12 8.74 -21.77
C GLN A 160 -0.07 8.29 -20.33
N ILE A 161 -0.18 6.97 -20.07
CA ILE A 161 -0.24 6.39 -18.73
C ILE A 161 1.16 6.00 -18.23
N LYS A 162 1.96 5.34 -19.07
CA LYS A 162 3.32 4.88 -18.72
C LYS A 162 4.22 5.99 -18.21
N ARG A 163 4.09 7.22 -18.72
CA ARG A 163 4.87 8.38 -18.30
C ARG A 163 4.82 8.70 -16.81
N PHE A 164 3.76 8.29 -16.11
CA PHE A 164 3.63 8.47 -14.66
C PHE A 164 4.50 7.50 -13.86
N ALA A 165 4.82 6.35 -14.43
CA ALA A 165 5.65 5.33 -13.80
C ALA A 165 7.15 5.47 -14.15
N TYR A 166 7.51 6.33 -15.11
CA TYR A 166 8.86 6.48 -15.64
C TYR A 166 9.34 7.94 -15.68
N PRO A 167 10.59 8.22 -15.24
CA PRO A 167 11.44 7.35 -14.43
C PRO A 167 10.88 7.14 -13.03
N SER A 168 11.24 6.00 -12.36
CA SER A 168 10.96 5.86 -10.94
C SER A 168 11.88 6.75 -10.11
N ALA A 169 11.40 7.20 -8.94
CA ALA A 169 12.23 7.94 -7.98
C ALA A 169 13.05 7.02 -7.08
N GLY A 170 12.80 5.70 -7.15
CA GLY A 170 13.56 4.68 -6.44
C GLY A 170 12.70 3.80 -5.53
N ALA A 171 13.35 2.80 -4.92
CA ALA A 171 12.69 1.87 -4.02
C ALA A 171 13.45 1.76 -2.69
N PHE A 172 14.47 0.89 -2.57
CA PHE A 172 15.20 0.77 -1.31
C PHE A 172 15.93 2.05 -0.91
N ASN A 173 15.67 2.51 0.31
CA ASN A 173 16.38 3.62 0.93
C ASN A 173 16.32 3.46 2.47
N CYS A 174 17.45 3.15 3.09
CA CYS A 174 17.56 2.95 4.54
C CYS A 174 17.42 4.28 5.29
N ARG A 175 16.17 4.68 5.55
CA ARG A 175 15.84 5.95 6.23
C ARG A 175 14.62 5.79 7.14
N THR A 176 14.48 6.71 8.09
CA THR A 176 13.24 6.94 8.84
C THR A 176 12.38 7.99 8.15
N VAL A 177 11.09 7.94 8.41
CA VAL A 177 10.12 8.97 8.03
C VAL A 177 10.29 10.16 8.98
N LYS A 178 10.49 11.36 8.45
CA LYS A 178 10.92 12.54 9.22
C LYS A 178 9.90 12.96 10.30
N ASP A 179 8.62 12.89 9.99
CA ASP A 179 7.53 13.33 10.87
C ASP A 179 7.18 12.30 11.95
N THR A 180 7.38 11.00 11.68
CA THR A 180 7.04 9.94 12.64
C THR A 180 8.24 9.35 13.37
N GLY A 181 9.46 9.53 12.86
CA GLY A 181 10.67 8.87 13.33
C GLY A 181 10.70 7.36 13.09
N LYS A 182 9.65 6.82 12.45
CA LYS A 182 9.55 5.38 12.14
C LYS A 182 10.29 5.03 10.86
N ARG A 183 10.70 3.78 10.76
CA ARG A 183 11.32 3.24 9.55
C ARG A 183 10.36 3.32 8.37
N SER A 184 10.83 3.89 7.26
CA SER A 184 10.06 3.94 6.01
C SER A 184 9.91 2.53 5.42
N MET A 185 8.83 2.24 4.67
CA MET A 185 8.71 0.99 3.91
C MET A 185 9.79 0.88 2.82
N HIS A 186 10.35 1.98 2.36
CA HIS A 186 11.56 1.98 1.53
C HIS A 186 12.76 1.36 2.24
N ALA A 187 12.88 1.53 3.56
CA ALA A 187 13.98 0.94 4.32
C ALA A 187 13.91 -0.59 4.42
N TYR A 188 12.74 -1.15 4.16
CA TYR A 188 12.52 -2.59 4.03
C TYR A 188 12.63 -3.10 2.57
N GLY A 189 12.83 -2.20 1.61
CA GLY A 189 12.78 -2.54 0.17
C GLY A 189 11.38 -2.95 -0.30
N ALA A 190 10.35 -2.61 0.45
CA ALA A 190 8.95 -3.00 0.22
C ALA A 190 8.08 -1.82 -0.28
N ALA A 191 8.71 -0.78 -0.82
CA ALA A 191 8.04 0.37 -1.42
C ALA A 191 8.78 0.84 -2.67
N ILE A 192 8.04 1.53 -3.54
CA ILE A 192 8.57 2.21 -4.73
C ILE A 192 7.91 3.57 -4.90
N ASP A 193 8.70 4.57 -5.24
CA ASP A 193 8.23 5.88 -5.66
C ASP A 193 8.31 6.00 -7.19
N LEU A 194 7.22 6.41 -7.81
CA LEU A 194 7.11 6.61 -9.24
C LEU A 194 7.59 8.02 -9.65
N ASN A 195 7.25 8.46 -10.86
CA ASN A 195 7.77 9.69 -11.45
C ASN A 195 7.39 10.95 -10.65
N THR A 196 8.37 11.57 -10.00
CA THR A 196 8.21 12.77 -9.18
C THR A 196 7.68 13.98 -9.95
N LYS A 197 7.85 14.04 -11.26
CA LYS A 197 7.31 15.13 -12.11
C LYS A 197 5.80 15.25 -11.99
N PHE A 198 5.12 14.16 -11.71
CA PHE A 198 3.66 14.09 -11.57
C PHE A 198 3.23 13.91 -10.11
N ALA A 199 4.18 13.87 -9.17
CA ALA A 199 3.88 13.71 -7.75
C ALA A 199 3.21 14.95 -7.18
N ASP A 200 2.22 14.69 -6.33
CA ASP A 200 1.66 15.66 -5.42
C ASP A 200 1.91 15.13 -3.99
N TYR A 201 2.52 15.96 -3.16
CA TYR A 201 2.92 15.61 -1.80
C TYR A 201 2.36 16.63 -0.82
N TRP A 202 1.78 16.17 0.27
CA TRP A 202 1.02 17.02 1.18
C TRP A 202 1.81 18.20 1.74
N LEU A 203 3.12 18.03 2.04
CA LEU A 203 3.98 19.12 2.51
C LEU A 203 4.27 20.19 1.44
N TRP A 204 4.16 19.85 0.16
CA TRP A 204 4.38 20.80 -0.93
C TRP A 204 3.10 21.45 -1.43
N SER A 205 1.95 20.83 -1.16
CA SER A 205 0.65 21.29 -1.64
C SER A 205 0.00 22.27 -0.66
N LYS A 206 0.14 23.57 -0.94
CA LYS A 206 -0.54 24.61 -0.16
C LYS A 206 -2.07 24.67 -0.41
N ALA A 207 -2.52 24.10 -1.50
CA ALA A 207 -3.92 24.14 -1.95
C ALA A 207 -4.75 22.92 -1.49
N GLY A 208 -4.21 22.07 -0.60
CA GLY A 208 -4.86 20.83 -0.16
C GLY A 208 -4.63 19.67 -1.11
N TYR A 209 -5.49 18.65 -1.04
CA TYR A 209 -5.36 17.41 -1.80
C TYR A 209 -5.34 17.63 -3.30
N ARG A 210 -4.37 17.00 -3.95
CA ARG A 210 -4.26 16.90 -5.41
C ARG A 210 -3.84 15.51 -5.80
N ASN A 211 -4.32 15.05 -6.94
CA ASN A 211 -3.87 13.81 -7.58
C ASN A 211 -3.81 13.98 -9.10
N ARG A 212 -2.69 13.61 -9.69
CA ARG A 212 -2.49 13.54 -11.14
C ARG A 212 -2.27 12.11 -11.63
N PHE A 213 -2.01 11.16 -10.71
CA PHE A 213 -1.79 9.76 -11.08
C PHE A 213 -3.08 9.12 -11.58
N PRO A 214 -3.03 8.45 -12.75
CA PRO A 214 -4.20 7.76 -13.30
C PRO A 214 -4.53 6.53 -12.46
N PHE A 215 -5.82 6.30 -12.24
CA PHE A 215 -6.26 5.18 -11.41
C PHE A 215 -5.90 3.81 -12.02
N GLU A 216 -5.72 3.72 -13.33
CA GLU A 216 -5.26 2.51 -14.02
C GLU A 216 -3.92 2.01 -13.46
N LEU A 217 -2.97 2.91 -13.13
CA LEU A 217 -1.74 2.53 -12.46
C LEU A 217 -1.99 2.06 -11.03
N VAL A 218 -2.80 2.79 -10.27
CA VAL A 218 -3.15 2.43 -8.88
C VAL A 218 -3.77 1.04 -8.84
N ALA A 219 -4.71 0.75 -9.75
CA ALA A 219 -5.40 -0.54 -9.83
C ALA A 219 -4.44 -1.71 -10.10
N ILE A 220 -3.37 -1.51 -10.89
CA ILE A 220 -2.34 -2.53 -11.10
C ILE A 220 -1.64 -2.82 -9.78
N PHE A 221 -1.14 -1.81 -9.10
CA PHE A 221 -0.45 -1.98 -7.82
C PHE A 221 -1.33 -2.65 -6.76
N GLU A 222 -2.60 -2.24 -6.64
CA GLU A 222 -3.55 -2.83 -5.69
C GLU A 222 -3.80 -4.33 -5.95
N ARG A 223 -3.86 -4.76 -7.23
CA ARG A 223 -3.98 -6.19 -7.56
C ARG A 223 -2.78 -7.02 -7.12
N HIS A 224 -1.62 -6.40 -7.01
CA HIS A 224 -0.38 -7.03 -6.58
C HIS A 224 -0.05 -6.84 -5.10
N GLY A 225 -0.99 -6.35 -4.30
CA GLY A 225 -0.81 -6.24 -2.85
C GLY A 225 -0.16 -4.94 -2.37
N PHE A 226 -0.08 -3.91 -3.22
CA PHE A 226 0.47 -2.61 -2.84
C PHE A 226 -0.63 -1.60 -2.59
N ILE A 227 -0.58 -0.90 -1.46
CA ILE A 227 -1.41 0.28 -1.20
C ILE A 227 -0.74 1.52 -1.78
N TRP A 228 -1.55 2.57 -2.02
CA TRP A 228 -1.13 3.81 -2.64
C TRP A 228 -1.23 5.00 -1.67
N GLY A 229 -0.14 5.74 -1.52
CA GLY A 229 -0.07 6.93 -0.65
C GLY A 229 -0.93 8.11 -1.09
N GLY A 230 -1.47 8.09 -2.33
CA GLY A 230 -2.46 9.06 -2.76
C GLY A 230 -3.84 8.91 -2.09
N LYS A 231 -4.04 7.86 -1.29
CA LYS A 231 -5.26 7.63 -0.48
C LYS A 231 -5.11 8.06 0.98
N TRP A 232 -4.04 8.77 1.28
CA TRP A 232 -3.79 9.33 2.60
C TRP A 232 -4.22 10.79 2.69
N GLY A 233 -4.66 11.23 3.86
CA GLY A 233 -4.83 12.65 4.19
C GLY A 233 -3.50 13.40 4.09
N HIS A 234 -2.42 12.76 4.56
CA HIS A 234 -1.04 13.19 4.31
C HIS A 234 -0.53 12.56 3.00
N PHE A 235 -1.20 12.90 1.90
CA PHE A 235 -1.02 12.23 0.61
C PHE A 235 0.42 12.32 0.07
N ASP A 236 0.83 11.20 -0.53
CA ASP A 236 2.07 11.03 -1.29
C ASP A 236 1.75 10.23 -2.55
N THR A 237 1.42 10.94 -3.63
CA THR A 237 0.84 10.30 -4.82
C THR A 237 1.84 9.50 -5.65
N MET A 238 3.15 9.66 -5.46
CA MET A 238 4.15 8.82 -6.11
C MET A 238 4.40 7.51 -5.38
N HIS A 239 4.03 7.40 -4.09
CA HIS A 239 4.39 6.33 -3.18
C HIS A 239 3.45 5.13 -3.25
N PHE A 240 4.02 3.94 -3.42
CA PHE A 240 3.35 2.64 -3.32
C PHE A 240 4.12 1.74 -2.36
N GLU A 241 3.42 1.07 -1.44
CA GLU A 241 4.05 0.15 -0.47
C GLU A 241 3.30 -1.17 -0.37
N TYR A 242 4.04 -2.26 -0.22
CA TYR A 242 3.47 -3.62 -0.13
C TYR A 242 2.82 -3.83 1.23
N ARG A 243 1.48 -3.91 1.22
CA ARG A 243 0.61 -4.05 2.40
C ARG A 243 -0.64 -4.87 2.03
N PRO A 244 -0.45 -6.15 1.70
CA PRO A 244 -1.54 -6.99 1.17
C PRO A 244 -2.70 -7.17 2.14
N GLU A 245 -2.47 -7.06 3.46
CA GLU A 245 -3.49 -7.16 4.50
C GLU A 245 -4.61 -6.14 4.39
N PHE A 246 -4.39 -5.04 3.68
CA PHE A 246 -5.42 -4.01 3.45
C PHE A 246 -6.25 -4.24 2.20
N LEU A 247 -5.87 -5.16 1.34
CA LEU A 247 -6.48 -5.33 0.02
C LEU A 247 -7.39 -6.57 -0.06
N ASP A 248 -7.26 -7.46 0.91
CA ASP A 248 -8.13 -8.62 1.14
C ASP A 248 -8.42 -8.76 2.65
N PRO A 249 -9.16 -7.79 3.24
CA PRO A 249 -9.39 -7.66 4.69
C PRO A 249 -10.34 -8.71 5.28
#